data_ccc99a322335bfefc6299455f67f7aea
#
_entry.id   ccc99a322335bfefc6299455f67f7aea
#
_cell.length_a   1.000
_cell.length_b   1.000
_cell.length_c   1.000
_cell.angle_alpha   90.00
_cell.angle_beta   90.00
_cell.angle_gamma   90.00
#
_symmetry.space_group_name_H-M   'P 1'
#
loop_
_entity.id
_entity.type
_entity.pdbx_description
1 polymer ?
#
loop_
_entity_poly.entity_id
_entity_poly.type
_entity_poly.pdbx_seq_one_letter_code
_entity_poly.pdbx_strand_id
1 'polypeptide(L)'
;MSLPNDLSAFWLPFTPNRDFKRNPRILARAEGMYFFDESGRALLDTCSGLWCVNAGHNRKPIVEAIRRAAGELDFAPTFQFAHPAAFSLAERIAALAPDGLDHVFFVN
;
A
#
# COMPACT_ATOMS: atom_id res chain seq x y z
N MET A 1 12.80 -3.18 -18.89
CA MET A 1 13.31 -4.14 -17.88
C MET A 1 12.90 -5.53 -18.34
N SER A 2 13.76 -6.52 -18.35
CA SER A 2 13.36 -7.89 -18.69
C SER A 2 12.59 -8.50 -17.53
N LEU A 3 11.64 -9.40 -17.80
CA LEU A 3 10.97 -10.17 -16.78
C LEU A 3 12.00 -10.84 -15.85
N PRO A 4 11.75 -10.90 -14.53
CA PRO A 4 12.72 -11.39 -13.56
C PRO A 4 13.00 -12.90 -13.72
N ASN A 5 12.06 -13.64 -14.30
CA ASN A 5 12.13 -15.10 -14.51
C ASN A 5 11.00 -15.56 -15.46
N ASP A 6 10.73 -16.84 -15.52
CA ASP A 6 9.65 -17.45 -16.29
C ASP A 6 8.23 -17.25 -15.70
N LEU A 7 8.12 -16.55 -14.58
CA LEU A 7 6.88 -16.24 -13.85
C LEU A 7 6.13 -17.48 -13.31
N SER A 8 6.68 -18.68 -13.40
CA SER A 8 5.95 -19.91 -13.08
C SER A 8 5.56 -20.03 -11.61
N ALA A 9 6.46 -19.64 -10.71
CA ALA A 9 6.32 -19.85 -9.27
C ALA A 9 5.25 -18.98 -8.59
N PHE A 10 4.97 -17.80 -9.12
CA PHE A 10 3.99 -16.89 -8.50
C PHE A 10 2.56 -17.21 -8.97
N TRP A 11 1.69 -17.52 -8.01
CA TRP A 11 0.26 -17.72 -8.24
C TRP A 11 -0.49 -16.41 -7.92
N LEU A 12 -1.01 -15.75 -8.95
CA LEU A 12 -1.79 -14.52 -8.79
C LEU A 12 -3.23 -14.86 -8.36
N PRO A 13 -3.76 -14.21 -7.32
CA PRO A 13 -5.15 -14.37 -6.92
C PRO A 13 -6.10 -13.77 -7.97
N PHE A 14 -7.32 -14.28 -8.05
CA PHE A 14 -8.39 -13.80 -8.93
C PHE A 14 -7.97 -13.61 -10.40
N THR A 15 -7.02 -14.40 -10.88
CA THR A 15 -6.39 -14.23 -12.18
C THR A 15 -6.32 -15.56 -12.92
N PRO A 16 -6.69 -15.65 -14.20
CA PRO A 16 -6.44 -16.82 -15.03
C PRO A 16 -4.93 -16.92 -15.31
N ASN A 17 -4.19 -17.54 -14.40
CA ASN A 17 -2.74 -17.50 -14.34
C ASN A 17 -2.03 -17.95 -15.63
N ARG A 18 -2.54 -18.97 -16.32
CA ARG A 18 -1.93 -19.45 -17.57
C ARG A 18 -1.98 -18.39 -18.67
N ASP A 19 -3.12 -17.73 -18.80
CA ASP A 19 -3.31 -16.70 -19.84
C ASP A 19 -2.56 -15.41 -19.48
N PHE A 20 -2.59 -15.03 -18.20
CA PHE A 20 -1.81 -13.88 -17.74
C PHE A 20 -0.30 -14.04 -18.01
N LYS A 21 0.26 -15.22 -17.71
CA LYS A 21 1.70 -15.50 -17.87
C LYS A 21 2.16 -15.57 -19.33
N ARG A 22 1.26 -15.82 -20.28
CA ARG A 22 1.58 -15.75 -21.71
C ARG A 22 1.72 -14.32 -22.23
N ASN A 23 0.98 -13.39 -21.63
CA ASN A 23 1.02 -11.97 -21.98
C ASN A 23 0.89 -11.11 -20.71
N PRO A 24 1.92 -11.07 -19.86
CA PRO A 24 1.85 -10.46 -18.55
C PRO A 24 1.75 -8.92 -18.65
N ARG A 25 0.89 -8.35 -17.83
CA ARG A 25 0.79 -6.91 -17.62
C ARG A 25 1.55 -6.55 -16.37
N ILE A 26 2.79 -6.13 -16.53
CA ILE A 26 3.70 -5.81 -15.43
C ILE A 26 3.71 -4.30 -15.19
N LEU A 27 3.45 -3.91 -13.96
CA LEU A 27 3.55 -2.52 -13.51
C LEU A 27 4.95 -2.32 -12.92
N ALA A 28 5.70 -1.36 -13.46
CA ALA A 28 7.09 -1.10 -13.08
C ALA A 28 7.21 0.03 -12.07
N ARG A 29 6.34 1.03 -12.12
CA ARG A 29 6.29 2.15 -11.16
C ARG A 29 4.90 2.75 -11.09
N ALA A 30 4.68 3.62 -10.11
CA ALA A 30 3.46 4.39 -9.99
C ALA A 30 3.76 5.81 -9.50
N GLU A 31 2.94 6.79 -9.89
CA GLU A 31 3.05 8.18 -9.45
C GLU A 31 1.72 8.91 -9.62
N GLY A 32 1.28 9.62 -8.60
CA GLY A 32 0.03 10.36 -8.63
C GLY A 32 -1.17 9.44 -8.87
N MET A 33 -1.81 9.58 -10.02
CA MET A 33 -2.98 8.76 -10.43
C MET A 33 -2.62 7.69 -11.46
N TYR A 34 -1.35 7.45 -11.73
CA TYR A 34 -0.93 6.58 -12.82
C TYR A 34 -0.02 5.46 -12.36
N PHE A 35 -0.27 4.27 -12.92
CA PHE A 35 0.74 3.23 -13.06
C PHE A 35 1.50 3.41 -14.36
N PHE A 36 2.70 2.86 -14.41
CA PHE A 36 3.51 2.80 -15.62
C PHE A 36 4.00 1.38 -15.82
N ASP A 37 3.81 0.85 -17.01
CA ASP A 37 4.34 -0.45 -17.38
C ASP A 37 5.86 -0.39 -17.69
N GLU A 38 6.46 -1.52 -18.03
CA GLU A 38 7.88 -1.62 -18.33
C GLU A 38 8.31 -0.81 -19.56
N SER A 39 7.40 -0.52 -20.48
CA SER A 39 7.65 0.34 -21.64
C SER A 39 7.56 1.84 -21.31
N GLY A 40 7.11 2.17 -20.11
CA GLY A 40 6.86 3.56 -19.70
C GLY A 40 5.48 4.08 -20.08
N ARG A 41 4.59 3.25 -20.61
CA ARG A 41 3.22 3.64 -20.93
C ARG A 41 2.45 3.91 -19.64
N ALA A 42 1.80 5.07 -19.59
CA ALA A 42 0.96 5.45 -18.47
C ALA A 42 -0.43 4.76 -18.55
N LEU A 43 -0.87 4.21 -17.42
CA LEU A 43 -2.19 3.63 -17.22
C LEU A 43 -2.86 4.36 -16.07
N LEU A 44 -4.01 4.98 -16.32
CA LEU A 44 -4.77 5.65 -15.28
C LEU A 44 -5.32 4.62 -14.28
N ASP A 45 -5.03 4.83 -13.00
CA ASP A 45 -5.58 4.04 -11.91
C ASP A 45 -6.93 4.63 -11.48
N THR A 46 -8.01 4.01 -11.91
CA THR A 46 -9.39 4.45 -11.62
C THR A 46 -9.97 3.87 -10.34
N CYS A 47 -9.23 3.01 -9.64
CA CYS A 47 -9.71 2.34 -8.44
C CYS A 47 -8.75 2.47 -7.23
N SER A 48 -7.83 3.43 -7.26
CA SER A 48 -6.88 3.70 -6.18
C SER A 48 -6.10 2.46 -5.74
N GLY A 49 -5.56 1.68 -6.69
CA GLY A 49 -4.84 0.44 -6.39
C GLY A 49 -5.70 -0.57 -5.64
N LEU A 50 -6.98 -0.67 -5.97
CA LEU A 50 -7.99 -1.45 -5.26
C LEU A 50 -8.21 -0.94 -3.81
N TRP A 51 -8.51 0.36 -3.72
CA TRP A 51 -8.83 1.11 -2.48
C TRP A 51 -7.66 1.32 -1.49
N CYS A 52 -6.43 1.03 -1.91
CA CYS A 52 -5.27 1.07 -1.03
C CYS A 52 -4.46 2.37 -1.10
N VAL A 53 -4.65 3.19 -2.14
CA VAL A 53 -3.83 4.41 -2.38
C VAL A 53 -4.70 5.66 -2.61
N ASN A 54 -5.66 5.89 -1.77
CA ASN A 54 -6.64 6.98 -1.86
C ASN A 54 -6.00 8.37 -1.93
N ALA A 55 -4.81 8.54 -1.37
CA ALA A 55 -4.04 9.78 -1.44
C ALA A 55 -3.25 9.94 -2.75
N GLY A 56 -3.27 8.93 -3.63
CA GLY A 56 -2.44 8.82 -4.82
C GLY A 56 -1.13 8.09 -4.58
N HIS A 57 -0.57 7.55 -5.67
CA HIS A 57 0.67 6.79 -5.64
C HIS A 57 1.89 7.64 -5.33
N ASN A 58 2.82 7.07 -4.59
CA ASN A 58 4.14 7.61 -4.34
C ASN A 58 4.15 9.04 -3.77
N ARG A 59 3.17 9.37 -2.95
CA ARG A 59 3.10 10.67 -2.28
C ARG A 59 4.32 10.85 -1.37
N LYS A 60 5.18 11.78 -1.72
CA LYS A 60 6.46 12.01 -1.03
C LYS A 60 6.34 12.12 0.50
N PRO A 61 5.40 12.90 1.06
CA PRO A 61 5.27 12.98 2.52
C PRO A 61 4.94 11.63 3.18
N ILE A 62 4.13 10.80 2.52
CA ILE A 62 3.76 9.47 3.03
C ILE A 62 4.96 8.52 2.94
N VAL A 63 5.63 8.48 1.80
CA VAL A 63 6.81 7.63 1.58
C VAL A 63 7.92 7.95 2.57
N GLU A 64 8.21 9.22 2.80
CA GLU A 64 9.25 9.64 3.74
C GLU A 64 8.86 9.37 5.21
N ALA A 65 7.58 9.48 5.56
CA ALA A 65 7.10 9.08 6.88
C ALA A 65 7.27 7.57 7.13
N ILE A 66 6.93 6.74 6.14
CA ILE A 66 7.12 5.29 6.22
C ILE A 66 8.61 4.93 6.34
N ARG A 67 9.47 5.52 5.50
CA ARG A 67 10.92 5.27 5.54
C ARG A 67 11.53 5.60 6.90
N ARG A 68 11.16 6.75 7.46
CA ARG A 68 11.64 7.16 8.79
C ARG A 68 11.15 6.20 9.86
N ALA A 69 9.85 5.92 9.91
CA ALA A 69 9.27 5.05 10.92
C ALA A 69 9.84 3.63 10.84
N ALA A 70 9.99 3.06 9.66
CA ALA A 70 10.59 1.73 9.48
C ALA A 70 12.07 1.67 9.86
N GLY A 71 12.81 2.79 9.74
CA GLY A 71 14.20 2.88 10.17
C GLY A 71 14.38 3.08 11.69
N GLU A 72 13.35 3.55 12.39
CA GLU A 72 13.37 3.77 13.83
C GLU A 72 12.79 2.55 14.60
N LEU A 73 11.67 2.02 14.12
CA LEU A 73 10.96 0.89 14.74
C LEU A 73 10.13 0.17 13.65
N ASP A 74 10.62 -0.94 13.17
CA ASP A 74 10.01 -1.74 12.11
C ASP A 74 8.77 -2.51 12.58
N PHE A 75 8.76 -2.96 13.84
CA PHE A 75 7.68 -3.71 14.44
C PHE A 75 7.62 -3.53 15.96
N ALA A 76 6.43 -3.38 16.50
CA ALA A 76 6.16 -3.48 17.94
C ALA A 76 4.95 -4.40 18.18
N PRO A 77 5.08 -5.46 18.99
CA PRO A 77 3.94 -6.31 19.34
C PRO A 77 2.93 -5.54 20.18
N THR A 78 1.65 -5.78 19.94
CA THR A 78 0.56 -5.12 20.69
C THR A 78 0.10 -5.88 21.94
N PHE A 79 0.93 -6.80 22.43
CA PHE A 79 0.71 -7.55 23.68
C PHE A 79 1.43 -6.85 24.84
N GLN A 80 0.77 -5.90 25.48
CA GLN A 80 1.30 -5.08 26.58
C GLN A 80 2.45 -4.13 26.18
N PHE A 81 2.73 -4.01 24.89
CA PHE A 81 3.63 -3.04 24.29
C PHE A 81 2.90 -2.18 23.27
N ALA A 82 3.40 -1.01 23.02
CA ALA A 82 2.88 -0.11 22.01
C ALA A 82 3.97 0.88 21.56
N HIS A 83 3.64 1.73 20.58
CA HIS A 83 4.52 2.78 20.11
C HIS A 83 3.77 4.12 19.98
N PRO A 84 4.46 5.26 20.08
CA PRO A 84 3.83 6.58 20.13
C PRO A 84 2.93 6.89 18.93
N ALA A 85 3.30 6.46 17.72
CA ALA A 85 2.54 6.75 16.51
C ALA A 85 1.12 6.15 16.53
N ALA A 86 0.94 4.96 17.14
CA ALA A 86 -0.38 4.34 17.28
C ALA A 86 -1.31 5.20 18.14
N PHE A 87 -0.83 5.68 19.29
CA PHE A 87 -1.61 6.56 20.17
C PHE A 87 -1.96 7.89 19.48
N SER A 88 -0.99 8.53 18.83
CA SER A 88 -1.22 9.79 18.11
C SER A 88 -2.21 9.62 16.97
N LEU A 89 -2.18 8.49 16.27
CA LEU A 89 -3.16 8.20 15.22
C LEU A 89 -4.55 7.96 15.80
N ALA A 90 -4.65 7.16 16.88
CA ALA A 90 -5.93 6.90 17.56
C ALA A 90 -6.58 8.19 18.05
N GLU A 91 -5.83 9.07 18.70
CA GLU A 91 -6.32 10.38 19.13
C GLU A 91 -6.88 11.22 17.97
N ARG A 92 -6.15 11.27 16.86
CA ARG A 92 -6.60 12.01 15.66
C ARG A 92 -7.85 11.41 15.03
N ILE A 93 -7.98 10.10 15.03
CA ILE A 93 -9.17 9.41 14.51
C ILE A 93 -10.37 9.68 15.42
N ALA A 94 -10.20 9.55 16.74
CA ALA A 94 -11.25 9.83 17.72
C ALA A 94 -11.76 11.29 17.62
N ALA A 95 -10.85 12.25 17.41
CA ALA A 95 -11.22 13.65 17.22
C ALA A 95 -12.04 13.94 15.93
N LEU A 96 -12.05 13.02 14.96
CA LEU A 96 -12.83 13.12 13.73
C LEU A 96 -14.13 12.29 13.80
N ALA A 97 -14.24 11.41 14.78
CA ALA A 97 -15.40 10.54 14.95
C ALA A 97 -16.58 11.28 15.58
N PRO A 98 -17.82 10.80 15.41
CA PRO A 98 -18.96 11.31 16.16
C PRO A 98 -18.81 11.15 17.68
N ASP A 99 -19.47 12.01 18.43
CA ASP A 99 -19.47 11.98 19.90
C ASP A 99 -19.77 10.58 20.45
N GLY A 100 -18.97 10.13 21.41
CA GLY A 100 -19.09 8.81 22.03
C GLY A 100 -18.33 7.68 21.32
N LEU A 101 -17.70 7.94 20.15
CA LEU A 101 -16.80 7.02 19.47
C LEU A 101 -15.35 7.44 19.70
N ASP A 102 -14.86 7.25 20.91
CA ASP A 102 -13.58 7.78 21.40
C ASP A 102 -12.50 6.71 21.59
N HIS A 103 -12.79 5.46 21.23
CA HIS A 103 -11.84 4.36 21.30
C HIS A 103 -11.58 3.78 19.91
N VAL A 104 -10.29 3.57 19.58
CA VAL A 104 -9.86 3.07 18.27
C VAL A 104 -9.18 1.71 18.42
N PHE A 105 -9.68 0.73 17.69
CA PHE A 105 -9.05 -0.57 17.56
C PHE A 105 -8.57 -0.75 16.12
N PHE A 106 -7.24 -0.91 15.96
CA PHE A 106 -6.64 -1.11 14.64
C PHE A 106 -6.73 -2.59 14.24
N VAL A 107 -7.21 -2.84 13.03
CA VAL A 107 -7.25 -4.15 12.37
C VAL A 107 -6.41 -4.13 11.10
N ASN A 108 -6.02 -5.29 10.61
CA ASN A 108 -5.31 -5.47 9.34
C ASN A 108 -6.28 -5.57 8.15
#